data_862662cc6a425eecd62c0fa6328e6bec
#
_entry.id   862662cc6a425eecd62c0fa6328e6bec
#
_cell.length_a   1.000
_cell.length_b   1.000
_cell.length_c   1.000
_cell.angle_alpha   90.00
_cell.angle_beta   90.00
_cell.angle_gamma   90.00
#
_symmetry.space_group_name_H-M   'P 1'
#
loop_
_entity.id
_entity.type
_entity.pdbx_description
1 polymer ?
#
loop_
_entity_poly.entity_id
_entity_poly.type
_entity_poly.pdbx_seq_one_letter_code
_entity_poly.pdbx_strand_id
1 'polypeptide(L)'
;LFFAVTAGNMDSMVNRYTADRRIRHNDSYTPDDEGGKRPDRAVIVYSQRCREAYKDVPIVIGGIEASLRRIAQYDYWSDKVRRSVLLDSKADILLYGNADRAIIEIAHRIAAGENPKNIEDVRGTAIIRKSVPDFYTTLDMTDIDIGLVITRPQNPYGGCGPTESDTKETNYTAERENVVAEGVKVIKRLAPDEKAVVRLPSYDAVKDDPILYAQASRVLHLESNPGNARPLVQRHGDRELWLNPPPIPLTTPEMDWVFGLDYARAPHPVYGDARIPAWEMIRFSVNIMRGCFGGCSFCSITEHEGRIIQSRSHKSILAEIENIKNKVKGFTGVISDLG
;
A
#
# COMPACT_ATOMS: atom_id res chain seq x y z
N LEU A 1 -1.23 24.79 2.46
CA LEU A 1 -0.98 23.81 3.49
C LEU A 1 0.19 22.90 3.12
N PHE A 2 0.02 21.99 2.15
CA PHE A 2 1.04 21.05 1.66
C PHE A 2 0.72 20.61 0.24
N PHE A 3 1.71 20.07 -0.45
CA PHE A 3 1.51 19.35 -1.71
C PHE A 3 1.12 17.90 -1.43
N ALA A 4 -0.04 17.47 -1.92
CA ALA A 4 -0.44 16.07 -1.95
C ALA A 4 -0.04 15.47 -3.30
N VAL A 5 0.89 14.52 -3.30
CA VAL A 5 1.48 13.96 -4.53
C VAL A 5 1.17 12.48 -4.66
N THR A 6 0.65 12.08 -5.81
CA THR A 6 0.41 10.68 -6.18
C THR A 6 0.76 10.46 -7.65
N ALA A 7 1.05 9.23 -8.03
CA ALA A 7 1.21 8.82 -9.44
C ALA A 7 -0.13 8.66 -10.18
N GLY A 8 -1.26 8.80 -9.49
CA GLY A 8 -2.58 8.46 -9.98
C GLY A 8 -3.05 7.10 -9.46
N ASN A 9 -4.03 6.50 -10.13
CA ASN A 9 -4.62 5.22 -9.72
C ASN A 9 -3.77 3.99 -10.07
N MET A 10 -2.68 4.16 -10.80
CA MET A 10 -1.73 3.10 -11.13
C MET A 10 -0.29 3.50 -10.83
N ASP A 11 0.54 2.48 -10.65
CA ASP A 11 1.99 2.65 -10.58
C ASP A 11 2.53 3.17 -11.92
N SER A 12 3.32 4.24 -11.89
CA SER A 12 3.84 4.88 -13.10
C SER A 12 4.73 3.98 -13.95
N MET A 13 5.45 3.05 -13.32
CA MET A 13 6.31 2.12 -14.03
C MET A 13 5.50 1.04 -14.77
N VAL A 14 4.45 0.50 -14.13
CA VAL A 14 3.51 -0.46 -14.77
C VAL A 14 2.81 0.20 -15.96
N ASN A 15 2.50 1.47 -15.83
CA ASN A 15 1.84 2.22 -16.87
C ASN A 15 2.79 2.58 -18.03
N ARG A 16 4.08 2.83 -17.75
CA ARG A 16 5.09 3.21 -18.73
C ARG A 16 5.69 2.04 -19.48
N TYR A 17 5.82 0.87 -18.84
CA TYR A 17 6.54 -0.27 -19.39
C TYR A 17 5.66 -1.52 -19.49
N THR A 18 6.01 -2.38 -20.45
CA THR A 18 5.49 -3.75 -20.53
C THR A 18 6.21 -4.66 -19.51
N ALA A 19 5.69 -5.88 -19.33
CA ALA A 19 6.36 -6.91 -18.53
C ALA A 19 7.77 -7.25 -19.06
N ASP A 20 8.00 -7.09 -20.37
CA ASP A 20 9.32 -7.30 -21.01
C ASP A 20 10.24 -6.08 -20.91
N ARG A 21 9.94 -5.13 -20.01
CA ARG A 21 10.71 -3.88 -19.80
C ARG A 21 10.78 -2.96 -21.03
N ARG A 22 9.88 -3.13 -22.01
CA ARG A 22 9.80 -2.25 -23.19
C ARG A 22 8.90 -1.05 -22.88
N ILE A 23 9.26 0.11 -23.39
CA ILE A 23 8.43 1.32 -23.27
C ILE A 23 7.13 1.09 -24.05
N ARG A 24 5.98 1.40 -23.43
CA ARG A 24 4.68 1.40 -24.10
C ARG A 24 4.60 2.57 -25.07
N HIS A 25 4.03 2.35 -26.24
CA HIS A 25 3.82 3.40 -27.23
C HIS A 25 2.61 4.28 -26.88
N ASN A 26 1.63 3.75 -26.17
CA ASN A 26 0.41 4.40 -25.76
C ASN A 26 0.27 4.42 -24.23
N ASP A 27 -0.56 5.35 -23.74
CA ASP A 27 -0.88 5.51 -22.33
C ASP A 27 -2.38 5.83 -22.17
N SER A 28 -3.15 4.83 -21.80
CA SER A 28 -4.62 4.93 -21.70
C SER A 28 -5.11 5.98 -20.69
N TYR A 29 -4.22 6.53 -19.86
CA TYR A 29 -4.54 7.59 -18.89
C TYR A 29 -4.20 9.00 -19.41
N THR A 30 -3.75 9.10 -20.65
CA THR A 30 -3.45 10.40 -21.28
C THR A 30 -4.46 10.71 -22.37
N PRO A 31 -4.62 12.01 -22.71
CA PRO A 31 -5.42 12.42 -23.84
C PRO A 31 -4.97 11.71 -25.12
N ASP A 32 -5.95 11.19 -25.87
CA ASP A 32 -5.75 10.51 -27.15
C ASP A 32 -4.79 9.32 -27.10
N ASP A 33 -4.66 8.69 -25.92
CA ASP A 33 -3.78 7.53 -25.70
C ASP A 33 -2.30 7.82 -25.97
N GLU A 34 -1.87 9.07 -25.89
CA GLU A 34 -0.53 9.49 -26.26
C GLU A 34 0.50 9.07 -25.21
N GLY A 35 1.41 8.17 -25.58
CA GLY A 35 2.49 7.71 -24.71
C GLY A 35 3.56 8.77 -24.45
N GLY A 36 4.33 8.59 -23.38
CA GLY A 36 5.49 9.42 -23.08
C GLY A 36 5.22 10.73 -22.37
N LYS A 37 3.98 11.06 -22.06
CA LYS A 37 3.60 12.30 -21.36
C LYS A 37 3.84 12.29 -19.87
N ARG A 38 3.93 11.12 -19.27
CA ARG A 38 4.13 10.96 -17.82
C ARG A 38 5.54 10.46 -17.53
N PRO A 39 6.20 10.96 -16.45
CA PRO A 39 7.54 10.53 -16.10
C PRO A 39 7.54 9.14 -15.48
N ASP A 40 8.67 8.46 -15.59
CA ASP A 40 8.98 7.28 -14.79
C ASP A 40 9.05 7.67 -13.31
N ARG A 41 8.57 6.77 -12.41
CA ARG A 41 8.59 7.01 -10.97
C ARG A 41 7.99 8.37 -10.63
N ALA A 42 6.75 8.56 -11.09
CA ALA A 42 6.06 9.85 -11.10
C ALA A 42 6.04 10.52 -9.73
N VAL A 43 5.85 9.76 -8.64
CA VAL A 43 5.87 10.30 -7.27
C VAL A 43 7.19 11.03 -6.96
N ILE A 44 8.33 10.47 -7.38
CA ILE A 44 9.64 11.09 -7.16
C ILE A 44 9.76 12.38 -7.97
N VAL A 45 9.44 12.31 -9.27
CA VAL A 45 9.59 13.46 -10.18
C VAL A 45 8.65 14.60 -9.77
N TYR A 46 7.39 14.30 -9.47
CA TYR A 46 6.42 15.33 -9.07
C TYR A 46 6.80 15.96 -7.72
N SER A 47 7.26 15.18 -6.75
CA SER A 47 7.73 15.72 -5.48
C SER A 47 8.94 16.65 -5.68
N GLN A 48 9.89 16.27 -6.54
CA GLN A 48 11.03 17.12 -6.87
C GLN A 48 10.58 18.43 -7.52
N ARG A 49 9.65 18.40 -8.47
CA ARG A 49 9.08 19.60 -9.08
C ARG A 49 8.36 20.51 -8.10
N CYS A 50 7.58 19.93 -7.17
CA CYS A 50 6.97 20.68 -6.09
C CYS A 50 8.03 21.37 -5.21
N ARG A 51 9.09 20.66 -4.85
CA ARG A 51 10.19 21.18 -4.03
C ARG A 51 11.01 22.25 -4.74
N GLU A 52 11.22 22.14 -6.05
CA GLU A 52 11.87 23.16 -6.87
C GLU A 52 11.03 24.45 -6.91
N ALA A 53 9.72 24.32 -7.06
CA ALA A 53 8.80 25.46 -7.13
C ALA A 53 8.65 26.17 -5.75
N TYR A 54 8.54 25.38 -4.67
CA TYR A 54 8.30 25.90 -3.32
C TYR A 54 9.11 25.08 -2.29
N LYS A 55 10.26 25.60 -1.90
CA LYS A 55 11.23 24.89 -1.05
C LYS A 55 10.70 24.51 0.32
N ASP A 56 9.86 25.36 0.92
CA ASP A 56 9.44 25.23 2.33
C ASP A 56 8.03 24.65 2.49
N VAL A 57 7.31 24.42 1.38
CA VAL A 57 5.99 23.81 1.44
C VAL A 57 6.12 22.30 1.69
N PRO A 58 5.42 21.76 2.71
CA PRO A 58 5.45 20.33 2.99
C PRO A 58 4.96 19.50 1.81
N ILE A 59 5.52 18.30 1.66
CA ILE A 59 5.12 17.34 0.63
C ILE A 59 4.66 16.06 1.30
N VAL A 60 3.41 15.69 1.04
CA VAL A 60 2.80 14.43 1.47
C VAL A 60 2.59 13.57 0.24
N ILE A 61 3.20 12.38 0.22
CA ILE A 61 3.07 11.44 -0.89
C ILE A 61 2.12 10.30 -0.54
N GLY A 62 1.42 9.76 -1.53
CA GLY A 62 0.46 8.68 -1.32
C GLY A 62 0.10 7.94 -2.60
N GLY A 63 -0.97 7.16 -2.53
CA GLY A 63 -1.44 6.31 -3.62
C GLY A 63 -0.67 4.99 -3.73
N ILE A 64 -1.02 4.19 -4.72
CA ILE A 64 -0.50 2.82 -4.86
C ILE A 64 1.02 2.78 -5.03
N GLU A 65 1.59 3.67 -5.84
CA GLU A 65 3.04 3.73 -6.08
C GLU A 65 3.82 4.00 -4.79
N ALA A 66 3.36 4.94 -3.97
CA ALA A 66 3.99 5.24 -2.69
C ALA A 66 3.80 4.09 -1.68
N SER A 67 2.60 3.53 -1.60
CA SER A 67 2.26 2.41 -0.73
C SER A 67 3.15 1.19 -0.96
N LEU A 68 3.33 0.79 -2.20
CA LEU A 68 4.12 -0.39 -2.56
C LEU A 68 5.63 -0.16 -2.40
N ARG A 69 6.08 1.10 -2.36
CA ARG A 69 7.50 1.50 -2.21
C ARG A 69 7.82 2.14 -0.86
N ARG A 70 7.00 1.83 0.18
CA ARG A 70 7.15 2.43 1.52
C ARG A 70 8.39 1.98 2.28
N ILE A 71 8.94 0.78 1.98
CA ILE A 71 10.24 0.29 2.48
C ILE A 71 11.24 0.14 1.34
N ALA A 72 12.42 -0.40 1.60
CA ALA A 72 13.33 -0.84 0.54
C ALA A 72 12.60 -1.82 -0.39
N GLN A 73 12.67 -1.57 -1.70
CA GLN A 73 11.84 -2.29 -2.68
C GLN A 73 12.65 -2.66 -3.92
N TYR A 74 12.36 -3.84 -4.48
CA TYR A 74 12.95 -4.28 -5.72
C TYR A 74 12.30 -3.58 -6.91
N ASP A 75 13.09 -2.82 -7.63
CA ASP A 75 12.69 -2.17 -8.89
C ASP A 75 12.97 -3.10 -10.05
N TYR A 76 11.95 -3.81 -10.49
CA TYR A 76 12.00 -4.78 -11.59
C TYR A 76 12.62 -4.22 -12.88
N TRP A 77 12.34 -2.94 -13.19
CA TRP A 77 12.80 -2.33 -14.45
C TRP A 77 14.27 -1.97 -14.44
N SER A 78 14.81 -1.54 -13.30
CA SER A 78 16.25 -1.27 -13.15
C SER A 78 17.04 -2.44 -12.61
N ASP A 79 16.37 -3.55 -12.25
CA ASP A 79 16.95 -4.77 -11.67
C ASP A 79 17.80 -4.48 -10.42
N LYS A 80 17.25 -3.66 -9.52
CA LYS A 80 17.94 -3.21 -8.30
C LYS A 80 16.97 -3.04 -7.14
N VAL A 81 17.43 -3.31 -5.94
CA VAL A 81 16.74 -2.87 -4.73
C VAL A 81 17.01 -1.40 -4.53
N ARG A 82 15.93 -0.61 -4.42
CA ARG A 82 15.95 0.84 -4.19
C ARG A 82 15.55 1.16 -2.75
N ARG A 83 15.92 2.33 -2.30
CA ARG A 83 15.46 2.85 -1.00
C ARG A 83 13.95 3.07 -1.01
N SER A 84 13.37 3.26 0.17
CA SER A 84 12.00 3.75 0.28
C SER A 84 11.79 5.01 -0.57
N VAL A 85 10.64 5.09 -1.24
CA VAL A 85 10.26 6.24 -2.04
C VAL A 85 10.20 7.54 -1.22
N LEU A 86 9.94 7.44 0.09
CA LEU A 86 9.96 8.59 0.98
C LEU A 86 11.33 9.29 1.01
N LEU A 87 12.41 8.50 1.04
CA LEU A 87 13.77 9.04 0.99
C LEU A 87 14.14 9.56 -0.40
N ASP A 88 13.77 8.82 -1.45
CA ASP A 88 14.13 9.18 -2.83
C ASP A 88 13.36 10.42 -3.32
N SER A 89 12.10 10.60 -2.91
CA SER A 89 11.29 11.77 -3.23
C SER A 89 11.61 13.00 -2.39
N LYS A 90 12.27 12.80 -1.23
CA LYS A 90 12.49 13.84 -0.21
C LYS A 90 11.17 14.46 0.29
N ALA A 91 10.10 13.70 0.30
CA ALA A 91 8.84 14.10 0.89
C ALA A 91 8.91 14.08 2.42
N ASP A 92 7.98 14.76 3.07
CA ASP A 92 7.97 14.88 4.53
C ASP A 92 7.21 13.72 5.17
N ILE A 93 6.08 13.29 4.57
CA ILE A 93 5.26 12.18 5.05
C ILE A 93 4.83 11.31 3.86
N LEU A 94 4.81 10.00 4.05
CA LEU A 94 4.21 9.06 3.12
C LEU A 94 2.94 8.47 3.74
N LEU A 95 1.84 8.49 2.99
CA LEU A 95 0.60 7.81 3.32
C LEU A 95 0.52 6.48 2.57
N TYR A 96 0.17 5.42 3.28
CA TYR A 96 -0.04 4.12 2.65
C TYR A 96 -1.38 3.50 3.07
N GLY A 97 -1.88 2.61 2.25
CA GLY A 97 -3.19 2.01 2.44
C GLY A 97 -4.34 2.99 2.16
N ASN A 98 -5.48 2.73 2.75
CA ASN A 98 -6.66 3.60 2.67
C ASN A 98 -6.45 4.80 3.60
N ALA A 99 -6.02 5.91 3.04
CA ALA A 99 -5.49 7.06 3.78
C ALA A 99 -6.53 8.15 4.11
N ASP A 100 -7.83 7.87 3.95
CA ASP A 100 -8.90 8.86 4.07
C ASP A 100 -8.87 9.61 5.42
N ARG A 101 -8.80 8.89 6.54
CA ARG A 101 -8.68 9.53 7.86
C ARG A 101 -7.34 10.20 8.06
N ALA A 102 -6.26 9.55 7.64
CA ALA A 102 -4.91 10.06 7.84
C ALA A 102 -4.68 11.39 7.12
N ILE A 103 -5.13 11.52 5.87
CA ILE A 103 -4.95 12.78 5.12
C ILE A 103 -5.76 13.94 5.73
N ILE A 104 -6.96 13.65 6.26
CA ILE A 104 -7.78 14.66 6.94
C ILE A 104 -7.11 15.11 8.23
N GLU A 105 -6.65 14.18 9.06
CA GLU A 105 -5.96 14.47 10.31
C GLU A 105 -4.69 15.30 10.06
N ILE A 106 -3.83 14.89 9.13
CA ILE A 106 -2.62 15.61 8.76
C ILE A 106 -2.96 17.02 8.26
N ALA A 107 -3.99 17.17 7.42
CA ALA A 107 -4.41 18.46 6.91
C ALA A 107 -4.84 19.41 8.03
N HIS A 108 -5.61 18.92 8.98
CA HIS A 108 -6.06 19.71 10.14
C HIS A 108 -4.88 20.11 11.05
N ARG A 109 -3.96 19.19 11.34
CA ARG A 109 -2.78 19.45 12.18
C ARG A 109 -1.85 20.49 11.54
N ILE A 110 -1.58 20.37 10.24
CA ILE A 110 -0.80 21.37 9.49
C ILE A 110 -1.54 22.72 9.41
N ALA A 111 -2.86 22.72 9.23
CA ALA A 111 -3.66 23.94 9.25
C ALA A 111 -3.64 24.65 10.61
N ALA A 112 -3.51 23.88 11.70
CA ALA A 112 -3.32 24.39 13.05
C ALA A 112 -1.90 24.88 13.33
N GLY A 113 -0.98 24.79 12.35
CA GLY A 113 0.40 25.27 12.47
C GLY A 113 1.39 24.23 12.99
N GLU A 114 0.98 22.95 13.10
CA GLU A 114 1.92 21.90 13.50
C GLU A 114 2.94 21.63 12.38
N ASN A 115 4.21 21.49 12.78
CA ASN A 115 5.25 21.14 11.81
C ASN A 115 5.06 19.68 11.34
N PRO A 116 5.01 19.41 10.03
CA PRO A 116 4.85 18.05 9.51
C PRO A 116 5.86 17.04 10.05
N LYS A 117 7.05 17.48 10.39
CA LYS A 117 8.09 16.61 10.98
C LYS A 117 7.79 16.14 12.40
N ASN A 118 6.82 16.77 13.06
CA ASN A 118 6.36 16.39 14.40
C ASN A 118 5.12 15.48 14.36
N ILE A 119 4.51 15.30 13.17
CA ILE A 119 3.36 14.42 12.96
C ILE A 119 3.89 12.99 12.82
N GLU A 120 4.10 12.32 13.95
CA GLU A 120 4.77 11.02 14.00
C GLU A 120 3.86 9.84 14.39
N ASP A 121 2.63 10.09 14.76
CA ASP A 121 1.72 9.16 15.43
C ASP A 121 0.49 8.74 14.60
N VAL A 122 0.35 9.27 13.38
CA VAL A 122 -0.79 8.98 12.51
C VAL A 122 -0.65 7.58 11.89
N ARG A 123 -1.66 6.75 12.03
CA ARG A 123 -1.70 5.41 11.42
C ARG A 123 -1.69 5.49 9.89
N GLY A 124 -1.09 4.49 9.24
CA GLY A 124 -0.99 4.45 7.78
C GLY A 124 0.01 5.45 7.21
N THR A 125 0.98 5.90 8.02
CA THR A 125 2.04 6.80 7.59
C THR A 125 3.42 6.17 7.68
N ALA A 126 4.33 6.65 6.84
CA ALA A 126 5.76 6.45 7.00
C ALA A 126 6.46 7.80 7.10
N ILE A 127 7.43 7.88 8.00
CA ILE A 127 8.21 9.09 8.33
C ILE A 127 9.68 8.74 8.51
N ILE A 128 10.53 9.75 8.53
CA ILE A 128 11.97 9.58 8.79
C ILE A 128 12.29 10.07 10.19
N ARG A 129 12.96 9.22 10.97
CA ARG A 129 13.46 9.52 12.32
C ARG A 129 14.99 9.41 12.35
N LYS A 130 15.58 9.98 13.39
CA LYS A 130 17.02 9.81 13.67
C LYS A 130 17.30 8.51 14.43
N SER A 131 16.38 8.11 15.31
CA SER A 131 16.48 6.91 16.14
C SER A 131 15.10 6.37 16.49
N VAL A 132 15.07 5.14 16.96
CA VAL A 132 13.89 4.55 17.61
C VAL A 132 13.73 5.20 18.98
N PRO A 133 12.52 5.62 19.39
CA PRO A 133 12.29 6.15 20.73
C PRO A 133 12.55 5.09 21.82
N ASP A 134 13.19 5.48 22.92
CA ASP A 134 13.67 4.59 23.99
C ASP A 134 12.54 3.80 24.69
N PHE A 135 11.30 4.31 24.63
CA PHE A 135 10.15 3.63 25.22
C PHE A 135 9.56 2.50 24.37
N TYR A 136 10.18 2.20 23.21
CA TYR A 136 9.81 1.04 22.40
C TYR A 136 10.80 -0.10 22.63
N THR A 137 10.27 -1.30 22.91
CA THR A 137 11.06 -2.53 22.82
C THR A 137 11.25 -2.91 21.36
N THR A 138 12.50 -3.00 20.92
CA THR A 138 12.82 -3.38 19.54
C THR A 138 12.84 -4.90 19.41
N LEU A 139 11.96 -5.43 18.53
CA LEU A 139 11.98 -6.82 18.10
C LEU A 139 12.80 -6.92 16.82
N ASP A 140 14.01 -7.42 16.95
CA ASP A 140 14.95 -7.51 15.83
C ASP A 140 14.64 -8.72 14.95
N MET A 141 14.30 -8.45 13.68
CA MET A 141 14.04 -9.46 12.64
C MET A 141 15.09 -9.38 11.51
N THR A 142 16.29 -8.87 11.83
CA THR A 142 17.38 -8.73 10.86
C THR A 142 18.09 -10.05 10.59
N ASP A 143 18.09 -10.97 11.56
CA ASP A 143 18.64 -12.30 11.41
C ASP A 143 17.59 -13.27 10.88
N ILE A 144 17.97 -14.05 9.89
CA ILE A 144 17.16 -15.17 9.41
C ILE A 144 17.44 -16.37 10.27
N ASP A 145 16.39 -16.83 10.93
CA ASP A 145 16.43 -18.16 11.53
C ASP A 145 16.34 -19.22 10.41
N ILE A 146 17.48 -19.81 10.06
CA ILE A 146 17.60 -20.82 9.01
C ILE A 146 16.83 -22.11 9.37
N GLY A 147 16.36 -22.24 10.62
CA GLY A 147 15.51 -23.33 11.07
C GLY A 147 14.07 -23.30 10.50
N LEU A 148 13.65 -22.20 9.92
CA LEU A 148 12.38 -22.14 9.18
C LEU A 148 12.55 -22.78 7.80
N VAL A 149 12.47 -24.11 7.76
CA VAL A 149 12.19 -24.82 6.51
C VAL A 149 10.87 -24.26 5.98
N ILE A 150 10.97 -23.45 4.93
CA ILE A 150 9.80 -23.05 4.15
C ILE A 150 9.32 -24.33 3.48
N THR A 151 8.44 -25.07 4.15
CA THR A 151 7.68 -26.12 3.49
C THR A 151 6.93 -25.41 2.36
N ARG A 152 7.26 -25.77 1.12
CA ARG A 152 6.51 -25.30 -0.04
C ARG A 152 5.03 -25.51 0.28
N PRO A 153 4.16 -24.48 0.14
CA PRO A 153 2.74 -24.69 0.28
C PRO A 153 2.38 -25.86 -0.65
N GLN A 154 1.65 -26.84 -0.12
CA GLN A 154 1.12 -27.92 -0.95
C GLN A 154 0.41 -27.28 -2.13
N ASN A 155 0.68 -27.79 -3.32
CA ASN A 155 0.05 -27.31 -4.54
C ASN A 155 -1.48 -27.33 -4.35
N PRO A 156 -2.18 -26.19 -4.27
CA PRO A 156 -3.64 -26.16 -4.07
C PRO A 156 -4.39 -26.79 -5.24
N TYR A 157 -3.71 -27.08 -6.35
CA TYR A 157 -4.24 -27.76 -7.53
C TYR A 157 -3.74 -29.21 -7.67
N GLY A 158 -3.04 -29.73 -6.67
CA GLY A 158 -2.60 -31.11 -6.60
C GLY A 158 -3.77 -32.02 -6.25
N GLY A 159 -4.45 -32.55 -7.28
CA GLY A 159 -5.29 -33.72 -7.23
C GLY A 159 -6.58 -33.59 -6.39
N CYS A 160 -7.69 -33.22 -7.00
CA CYS A 160 -9.03 -33.55 -6.52
C CYS A 160 -9.27 -35.08 -6.70
N GLY A 161 -8.75 -35.86 -5.79
CA GLY A 161 -9.08 -37.28 -5.66
C GLY A 161 -8.73 -37.73 -4.24
N PRO A 162 -9.64 -38.44 -3.53
CA PRO A 162 -9.34 -38.97 -2.23
C PRO A 162 -8.23 -40.04 -2.39
N THR A 163 -7.05 -39.75 -1.89
CA THR A 163 -6.04 -40.79 -1.69
C THR A 163 -6.36 -41.53 -0.38
N GLU A 164 -6.27 -42.85 -0.37
CA GLU A 164 -6.54 -43.72 0.78
C GLU A 164 -5.68 -43.46 2.03
N SER A 165 -4.87 -42.40 2.02
CA SER A 165 -4.05 -41.95 3.16
C SER A 165 -4.70 -40.91 4.07
N ASP A 166 -5.86 -40.36 3.72
CA ASP A 166 -6.51 -39.26 4.46
C ASP A 166 -7.43 -39.71 5.62
N THR A 167 -7.41 -40.99 5.98
CA THR A 167 -8.23 -41.53 7.08
C THR A 167 -7.50 -41.59 8.43
N LYS A 168 -6.41 -40.87 8.61
CA LYS A 168 -5.90 -40.62 9.96
C LYS A 168 -6.32 -39.24 10.40
N GLU A 169 -7.43 -39.18 11.13
CA GLU A 169 -7.74 -38.06 12.02
C GLU A 169 -6.56 -37.88 12.97
N THR A 170 -5.61 -37.05 12.58
CA THR A 170 -4.60 -36.55 13.50
C THR A 170 -5.28 -35.45 14.31
N ASN A 171 -5.41 -35.70 15.61
CA ASN A 171 -5.80 -34.71 16.60
C ASN A 171 -4.87 -33.48 16.51
N TYR A 172 -5.27 -32.47 15.78
CA TYR A 172 -4.51 -31.25 15.48
C TYR A 172 -4.28 -30.33 16.68
N THR A 173 -4.82 -30.70 17.85
CA THR A 173 -4.76 -29.86 19.06
C THR A 173 -3.66 -30.23 20.06
N ALA A 174 -3.11 -31.44 20.01
CA ALA A 174 -2.16 -31.92 21.03
C ALA A 174 -0.67 -31.84 20.62
N GLU A 175 -0.35 -31.70 19.34
CA GLU A 175 1.06 -31.75 18.88
C GLU A 175 1.69 -30.35 18.66
N ARG A 176 0.94 -29.26 18.86
CA ARG A 176 1.49 -27.89 18.74
C ARG A 176 2.36 -27.45 19.92
N GLU A 177 2.34 -28.16 21.03
CA GLU A 177 3.11 -27.76 22.22
C GLU A 177 4.54 -28.33 22.29
N ASN A 178 4.92 -29.32 21.48
CA ASN A 178 6.19 -30.02 21.64
C ASN A 178 7.12 -30.06 20.42
N VAL A 179 6.85 -29.36 19.33
CA VAL A 179 7.85 -29.20 18.25
C VAL A 179 8.29 -27.74 18.22
N VAL A 180 8.89 -27.29 19.30
CA VAL A 180 9.85 -26.18 19.24
C VAL A 180 11.16 -26.84 18.75
N ALA A 181 11.39 -26.83 17.45
CA ALA A 181 12.70 -27.14 16.92
C ALA A 181 13.71 -26.20 17.60
N GLU A 182 14.78 -26.73 18.18
CA GLU A 182 15.87 -25.92 18.72
C GLU A 182 16.29 -24.91 17.65
N GLY A 183 16.15 -23.61 17.94
CA GLY A 183 16.50 -22.51 17.03
C GLY A 183 15.36 -21.59 16.62
N VAL A 184 14.10 -21.91 16.88
CA VAL A 184 13.00 -20.99 16.59
C VAL A 184 12.99 -19.86 17.63
N LYS A 185 13.37 -18.64 17.25
CA LYS A 185 13.13 -17.45 18.08
C LYS A 185 11.61 -17.27 18.23
N VAL A 186 11.04 -17.83 19.31
CA VAL A 186 9.67 -17.55 19.70
C VAL A 186 9.57 -16.04 19.95
N ILE A 187 8.81 -15.32 19.15
CA ILE A 187 8.50 -13.91 19.42
C ILE A 187 7.83 -13.89 20.79
N LYS A 188 8.58 -13.45 21.80
CA LYS A 188 8.08 -13.34 23.16
C LYS A 188 6.76 -12.58 23.13
N ARG A 189 5.70 -13.16 23.68
CA ARG A 189 4.46 -12.41 23.88
C ARG A 189 4.80 -11.25 24.79
N LEU A 190 4.70 -10.04 24.24
CA LEU A 190 4.91 -8.81 25.00
C LEU A 190 3.77 -8.64 26.00
N ALA A 191 4.08 -8.01 27.12
CA ALA A 191 3.03 -7.62 28.05
C ALA A 191 2.03 -6.68 27.34
N PRO A 192 0.75 -6.67 27.73
CA PRO A 192 -0.28 -5.84 27.06
C PRO A 192 0.07 -4.35 26.96
N ASP A 193 0.89 -3.84 27.90
CA ASP A 193 1.28 -2.44 28.01
C ASP A 193 2.62 -2.14 27.34
N GLU A 194 3.32 -3.14 26.82
CA GLU A 194 4.65 -2.96 26.23
C GLU A 194 4.54 -2.53 24.77
N LYS A 195 5.00 -1.31 24.47
CA LYS A 195 5.10 -0.82 23.10
C LYS A 195 6.29 -1.46 22.40
N ALA A 196 6.02 -2.19 21.33
CA ALA A 196 7.07 -2.81 20.53
C ALA A 196 7.12 -2.23 19.13
N VAL A 197 8.33 -2.22 18.56
CA VAL A 197 8.59 -1.93 17.15
C VAL A 197 9.37 -3.09 16.55
N VAL A 198 9.04 -3.45 15.31
CA VAL A 198 9.74 -4.52 14.60
C VAL A 198 10.80 -3.93 13.69
N ARG A 199 12.05 -4.33 13.91
CA ARG A 199 13.20 -3.93 13.08
C ARG A 199 13.36 -4.87 11.91
N LEU A 200 13.28 -4.30 10.70
CA LEU A 200 13.54 -4.98 9.45
C LEU A 200 15.04 -4.99 9.14
N PRO A 201 15.53 -5.96 8.33
CA PRO A 201 16.84 -5.86 7.71
C PRO A 201 17.04 -4.50 7.04
N SER A 202 18.22 -3.90 7.24
CA SER A 202 18.51 -2.56 6.71
C SER A 202 18.48 -2.53 5.18
N TYR A 203 18.27 -1.35 4.61
CA TYR A 203 18.40 -1.16 3.15
C TYR A 203 19.77 -1.64 2.64
N ASP A 204 20.84 -1.31 3.39
CA ASP A 204 22.20 -1.69 2.98
C ASP A 204 22.41 -3.20 2.97
N ALA A 205 21.71 -3.93 3.84
CA ALA A 205 21.74 -5.40 3.84
C ALA A 205 20.87 -5.99 2.71
N VAL A 206 19.62 -5.52 2.55
CA VAL A 206 18.68 -6.11 1.58
C VAL A 206 19.03 -5.81 0.12
N LYS A 207 19.81 -4.74 -0.16
CA LYS A 207 20.17 -4.40 -1.54
C LYS A 207 21.07 -5.44 -2.21
N ASP A 208 21.88 -6.15 -1.40
CA ASP A 208 22.88 -7.09 -1.90
C ASP A 208 22.53 -8.56 -1.53
N ASP A 209 21.50 -8.78 -0.71
CA ASP A 209 21.07 -10.10 -0.26
C ASP A 209 19.57 -10.35 -0.52
N PRO A 210 19.22 -11.18 -1.52
CA PRO A 210 17.82 -11.52 -1.84
C PRO A 210 17.07 -12.23 -0.71
N ILE A 211 17.78 -12.96 0.17
CA ILE A 211 17.15 -13.67 1.28
C ILE A 211 16.73 -12.67 2.36
N LEU A 212 17.59 -11.72 2.69
CA LEU A 212 17.25 -10.63 3.62
C LEU A 212 16.14 -9.74 3.04
N TYR A 213 16.13 -9.51 1.72
CA TYR A 213 15.03 -8.82 1.05
C TYR A 213 13.71 -9.59 1.20
N ALA A 214 13.70 -10.89 0.97
CA ALA A 214 12.53 -11.73 1.17
C ALA A 214 12.06 -11.72 2.63
N GLN A 215 12.97 -11.72 3.60
CA GLN A 215 12.66 -11.60 5.02
C GLN A 215 11.99 -10.25 5.33
N ALA A 216 12.52 -9.13 4.83
CA ALA A 216 11.92 -7.82 5.02
C ALA A 216 10.50 -7.75 4.45
N SER A 217 10.29 -8.29 3.24
CA SER A 217 8.98 -8.36 2.59
C SER A 217 8.00 -9.25 3.36
N ARG A 218 8.47 -10.38 3.88
CA ARG A 218 7.66 -11.29 4.71
C ARG A 218 7.20 -10.60 5.99
N VAL A 219 8.08 -9.92 6.68
CA VAL A 219 7.74 -9.22 7.93
C VAL A 219 6.76 -8.08 7.66
N LEU A 220 6.95 -7.31 6.59
CA LEU A 220 6.00 -6.29 6.16
C LEU A 220 4.60 -6.88 5.95
N HIS A 221 4.51 -8.04 5.33
CA HIS A 221 3.25 -8.75 5.11
C HIS A 221 2.60 -9.24 6.41
N LEU A 222 3.39 -9.74 7.36
CA LEU A 222 2.89 -10.21 8.67
C LEU A 222 2.33 -9.06 9.51
N GLU A 223 2.91 -7.85 9.41
CA GLU A 223 2.49 -6.64 10.12
C GLU A 223 1.47 -5.81 9.31
N SER A 224 0.64 -6.46 8.49
CA SER A 224 -0.38 -5.80 7.65
C SER A 224 -1.78 -5.74 8.29
N ASN A 225 -2.04 -6.49 9.38
CA ASN A 225 -3.34 -6.49 10.02
C ASN A 225 -3.49 -5.29 10.98
N PRO A 226 -4.40 -4.33 10.71
CA PRO A 226 -4.54 -3.12 11.51
C PRO A 226 -4.94 -3.37 12.97
N GLY A 227 -5.50 -4.55 13.30
CA GLY A 227 -5.92 -4.89 14.66
C GLY A 227 -4.76 -5.24 15.60
N ASN A 228 -3.63 -5.72 15.07
CA ASN A 228 -2.51 -6.19 15.89
C ASN A 228 -1.12 -5.87 15.29
N ALA A 229 -1.06 -5.17 14.17
CA ALA A 229 0.20 -4.76 13.56
C ALA A 229 0.99 -3.81 14.48
N ARG A 230 2.28 -4.02 14.55
CA ARG A 230 3.24 -3.16 15.23
C ARG A 230 3.85 -2.16 14.26
N PRO A 231 4.39 -1.03 14.74
CA PRO A 231 5.23 -0.18 13.93
C PRO A 231 6.43 -0.98 13.39
N LEU A 232 6.87 -0.62 12.19
CA LEU A 232 8.07 -1.18 11.58
C LEU A 232 9.16 -0.13 11.49
N VAL A 233 10.41 -0.53 11.61
CA VAL A 233 11.55 0.35 11.38
C VAL A 233 12.55 -0.32 10.45
N GLN A 234 13.02 0.43 9.44
CA GLN A 234 14.08 -0.01 8.52
C GLN A 234 15.16 1.05 8.44
N ARG A 235 16.40 0.65 8.67
CA ARG A 235 17.55 1.57 8.59
C ARG A 235 17.95 1.81 7.14
N HIS A 236 18.17 3.09 6.79
CA HIS A 236 18.67 3.56 5.49
C HIS A 236 19.88 4.49 5.72
N GLY A 237 21.07 3.93 5.74
CA GLY A 237 22.28 4.68 6.11
C GLY A 237 22.22 5.17 7.56
N ASP A 238 22.20 6.48 7.76
CA ASP A 238 22.14 7.17 9.08
C ASP A 238 20.70 7.50 9.55
N ARG A 239 19.68 7.07 8.81
CA ARG A 239 18.27 7.40 9.08
C ARG A 239 17.45 6.16 9.35
N GLU A 240 16.47 6.29 10.21
CA GLU A 240 15.45 5.28 10.46
C GLU A 240 14.16 5.64 9.71
N LEU A 241 13.78 4.80 8.77
CA LEU A 241 12.45 4.83 8.18
C LEU A 241 11.48 4.17 9.15
N TRP A 242 10.53 4.93 9.66
CA TRP A 242 9.51 4.47 10.59
C TRP A 242 8.17 4.35 9.89
N LEU A 243 7.53 3.18 9.98
CA LEU A 243 6.17 2.94 9.51
C LEU A 243 5.25 2.80 10.72
N ASN A 244 4.28 3.68 10.83
CA ASN A 244 3.19 3.50 11.79
C ASN A 244 2.32 2.31 11.37
N PRO A 245 1.56 1.69 12.29
CA PRO A 245 0.66 0.59 11.94
C PRO A 245 -0.33 0.96 10.84
N PRO A 246 -0.83 -0.01 10.07
CA PRO A 246 -1.81 0.23 9.00
C PRO A 246 -3.04 1.01 9.48
N PRO A 247 -3.72 1.76 8.59
CA PRO A 247 -4.93 2.48 8.93
C PRO A 247 -6.03 1.51 9.38
N ILE A 248 -6.82 1.91 10.37
CA ILE A 248 -8.01 1.16 10.75
C ILE A 248 -9.02 1.25 9.60
N PRO A 249 -9.65 0.14 9.19
CA PRO A 249 -10.64 0.13 8.14
C PRO A 249 -11.78 1.14 8.38
N LEU A 250 -12.28 1.75 7.33
CA LEU A 250 -13.44 2.63 7.41
C LEU A 250 -14.70 1.82 7.75
N THR A 251 -15.55 2.39 8.56
CA THR A 251 -16.91 1.88 8.78
C THR A 251 -17.80 2.14 7.56
N THR A 252 -18.91 1.40 7.41
CA THR A 252 -19.86 1.65 6.32
C THR A 252 -20.35 3.11 6.25
N PRO A 253 -20.70 3.79 7.36
CA PRO A 253 -21.06 5.21 7.29
C PRO A 253 -19.94 6.11 6.76
N GLU A 254 -18.68 5.84 7.13
CA GLU A 254 -17.54 6.61 6.62
C GLU A 254 -17.29 6.33 5.13
N MET A 255 -17.39 5.07 4.70
CA MET A 255 -17.35 4.71 3.28
C MET A 255 -18.45 5.44 2.51
N ASP A 256 -19.68 5.42 3.00
CA ASP A 256 -20.81 6.11 2.38
C ASP A 256 -20.57 7.62 2.28
N TRP A 257 -19.98 8.22 3.31
CA TRP A 257 -19.61 9.63 3.31
C TRP A 257 -18.56 9.96 2.25
N VAL A 258 -17.47 9.15 2.17
CA VAL A 258 -16.39 9.36 1.18
C VAL A 258 -16.94 9.27 -0.23
N PHE A 259 -17.74 8.24 -0.53
CA PHE A 259 -18.32 8.06 -1.87
C PHE A 259 -19.51 8.98 -2.15
N GLY A 260 -20.09 9.59 -1.12
CA GLY A 260 -21.15 10.59 -1.22
C GLY A 260 -20.68 12.02 -1.49
N LEU A 261 -19.36 12.28 -1.52
CA LEU A 261 -18.81 13.58 -1.87
C LEU A 261 -19.22 13.96 -3.30
N ASP A 262 -19.34 15.28 -3.55
CA ASP A 262 -19.79 15.79 -4.85
C ASP A 262 -18.67 15.72 -5.90
N TYR A 263 -18.40 14.52 -6.40
CA TYR A 263 -17.44 14.31 -7.48
C TYR A 263 -18.03 14.76 -8.82
N ALA A 264 -17.21 15.46 -9.61
CA ALA A 264 -17.58 15.92 -10.95
C ALA A 264 -17.88 14.77 -11.92
N ARG A 265 -17.32 13.58 -11.70
CA ARG A 265 -17.42 12.39 -12.58
C ARG A 265 -17.20 12.75 -14.05
N ALA A 266 -16.16 13.50 -14.29
CA ALA A 266 -15.71 13.94 -15.61
C ALA A 266 -14.20 14.12 -15.61
N PRO A 267 -13.55 14.01 -16.78
CA PRO A 267 -12.16 14.41 -16.92
C PRO A 267 -11.98 15.89 -16.57
N HIS A 268 -10.75 16.25 -16.18
CA HIS A 268 -10.44 17.65 -15.87
C HIS A 268 -10.68 18.54 -17.10
N PRO A 269 -11.28 19.73 -16.95
CA PRO A 269 -11.61 20.62 -18.08
C PRO A 269 -10.44 20.97 -18.98
N VAL A 270 -9.20 20.90 -18.48
CA VAL A 270 -7.98 21.17 -19.28
C VAL A 270 -7.83 20.22 -20.49
N TYR A 271 -8.45 19.04 -20.44
CA TYR A 271 -8.39 18.06 -21.52
C TYR A 271 -9.37 18.35 -22.67
N GLY A 272 -10.33 19.28 -22.48
CA GLY A 272 -11.32 19.62 -23.50
C GLY A 272 -12.08 18.38 -23.97
N ASP A 273 -12.12 18.19 -25.30
CA ASP A 273 -12.78 17.05 -25.95
C ASP A 273 -11.86 15.85 -26.21
N ALA A 274 -10.64 15.89 -25.70
CA ALA A 274 -9.67 14.80 -25.91
C ALA A 274 -10.19 13.48 -25.32
N ARG A 275 -10.00 12.41 -26.06
CA ARG A 275 -10.39 11.07 -25.65
C ARG A 275 -9.39 10.53 -24.62
N ILE A 276 -9.88 10.02 -23.48
CA ILE A 276 -9.09 9.35 -22.47
C ILE A 276 -9.60 7.91 -22.32
N PRO A 277 -8.90 6.90 -22.88
CA PRO A 277 -9.40 5.53 -22.92
C PRO A 277 -9.74 4.94 -21.55
N ALA A 278 -8.88 5.17 -20.54
CA ALA A 278 -9.15 4.70 -19.17
C ALA A 278 -10.43 5.31 -18.59
N TRP A 279 -10.68 6.60 -18.83
CA TRP A 279 -11.94 7.22 -18.41
C TRP A 279 -13.15 6.58 -19.09
N GLU A 280 -13.09 6.37 -20.39
CA GLU A 280 -14.19 5.75 -21.15
C GLU A 280 -14.53 4.36 -20.60
N MET A 281 -13.52 3.59 -20.18
CA MET A 281 -13.68 2.27 -19.63
C MET A 281 -14.37 2.28 -18.25
N ILE A 282 -14.00 3.22 -17.37
CA ILE A 282 -14.42 3.21 -15.95
C ILE A 282 -15.56 4.17 -15.61
N ARG A 283 -15.95 5.09 -16.50
CA ARG A 283 -16.93 6.17 -16.20
C ARG A 283 -18.28 5.67 -15.68
N PHE A 284 -18.64 4.43 -15.97
CA PHE A 284 -19.87 3.78 -15.52
C PHE A 284 -19.62 2.66 -14.50
N SER A 285 -18.42 2.59 -13.95
CA SER A 285 -18.10 1.66 -12.86
C SER A 285 -18.53 2.25 -11.52
N VAL A 286 -18.91 1.37 -10.60
CA VAL A 286 -19.25 1.70 -9.21
C VAL A 286 -18.43 0.82 -8.29
N ASN A 287 -17.61 1.45 -7.46
CA ASN A 287 -16.87 0.77 -6.41
C ASN A 287 -17.81 0.52 -5.21
N ILE A 288 -17.97 -0.73 -4.81
CA ILE A 288 -18.89 -1.12 -3.73
C ILE A 288 -18.17 -1.46 -2.43
N MET A 289 -16.87 -1.74 -2.51
CA MET A 289 -16.05 -2.11 -1.36
C MET A 289 -14.59 -1.76 -1.59
N ARG A 290 -13.78 -1.85 -0.54
CA ARG A 290 -12.32 -1.84 -0.56
C ARG A 290 -11.76 -3.00 0.22
N GLY A 291 -10.53 -3.40 -0.10
CA GLY A 291 -9.86 -4.54 0.55
C GLY A 291 -10.14 -5.87 -0.13
N CYS A 292 -9.27 -6.84 0.11
CA CYS A 292 -9.41 -8.19 -0.45
C CYS A 292 -8.79 -9.21 0.49
N PHE A 293 -9.55 -10.20 0.92
CA PHE A 293 -9.04 -11.31 1.76
C PHE A 293 -8.28 -12.38 0.97
N GLY A 294 -8.24 -12.28 -0.35
CA GLY A 294 -7.44 -13.16 -1.21
C GLY A 294 -5.95 -13.07 -0.87
N GLY A 295 -5.18 -14.05 -1.28
CA GLY A 295 -3.74 -14.12 -1.07
C GLY A 295 -2.98 -14.33 -2.37
N CYS A 296 -3.50 -13.84 -3.49
CA CYS A 296 -2.93 -14.03 -4.81
C CYS A 296 -1.51 -13.44 -4.87
N SER A 297 -0.53 -14.26 -5.22
CA SER A 297 0.88 -13.88 -5.22
C SER A 297 1.25 -12.79 -6.23
N PHE A 298 0.42 -12.60 -7.25
CA PHE A 298 0.60 -11.58 -8.29
C PHE A 298 -0.10 -10.25 -7.97
N CYS A 299 -0.96 -10.19 -6.92
CA CYS A 299 -1.85 -9.06 -6.69
C CYS A 299 -1.37 -8.19 -5.53
N SER A 300 -1.32 -6.88 -5.74
CA SER A 300 -0.90 -5.92 -4.73
C SER A 300 -2.04 -5.25 -3.96
N ILE A 301 -3.29 -5.60 -4.24
CA ILE A 301 -4.46 -5.00 -3.57
C ILE A 301 -4.39 -5.19 -2.06
N THR A 302 -4.06 -6.38 -1.59
CA THR A 302 -3.96 -6.67 -0.15
C THR A 302 -2.86 -5.88 0.55
N GLU A 303 -1.80 -5.52 -0.17
CA GLU A 303 -0.69 -4.71 0.36
C GLU A 303 -0.99 -3.21 0.36
N HIS A 304 -1.95 -2.78 -0.46
CA HIS A 304 -2.38 -1.39 -0.55
C HIS A 304 -3.67 -1.15 0.25
N GLU A 305 -4.75 -1.84 -0.05
CA GLU A 305 -6.06 -1.62 0.59
C GLU A 305 -6.26 -2.41 1.87
N GLY A 306 -5.43 -3.44 2.09
CA GLY A 306 -5.54 -4.35 3.22
C GLY A 306 -6.44 -5.55 2.96
N ARG A 307 -6.55 -6.43 3.98
CA ARG A 307 -7.28 -7.71 3.89
C ARG A 307 -8.69 -7.65 4.46
N ILE A 308 -9.03 -6.59 5.17
CA ILE A 308 -10.35 -6.42 5.79
C ILE A 308 -11.23 -5.70 4.80
N ILE A 309 -12.35 -6.32 4.47
CA ILE A 309 -13.34 -5.75 3.56
C ILE A 309 -14.07 -4.59 4.22
N GLN A 310 -14.14 -3.47 3.51
CA GLN A 310 -14.82 -2.23 3.90
C GLN A 310 -15.94 -2.01 2.89
N SER A 311 -17.18 -2.25 3.26
CA SER A 311 -18.32 -2.20 2.33
C SER A 311 -19.11 -0.91 2.46
N ARG A 312 -19.66 -0.45 1.36
CA ARG A 312 -20.68 0.60 1.30
C ARG A 312 -22.06 0.05 1.59
N SER A 313 -22.98 0.92 2.00
CA SER A 313 -24.40 0.56 2.10
C SER A 313 -25.05 0.47 0.70
N HIS A 314 -26.08 -0.38 0.56
CA HIS A 314 -26.88 -0.43 -0.65
C HIS A 314 -27.46 0.94 -1.03
N LYS A 315 -27.88 1.74 -0.02
CA LYS A 315 -28.40 3.09 -0.26
C LYS A 315 -27.37 4.00 -0.94
N SER A 316 -26.12 3.96 -0.49
CA SER A 316 -25.00 4.73 -1.08
C SER A 316 -24.74 4.29 -2.51
N ILE A 317 -24.71 3.00 -2.78
CA ILE A 317 -24.47 2.44 -4.12
C ILE A 317 -25.59 2.85 -5.09
N LEU A 318 -26.85 2.69 -4.68
CA LEU A 318 -28.00 3.07 -5.52
C LEU A 318 -28.03 4.58 -5.79
N ALA A 319 -27.70 5.42 -4.79
CA ALA A 319 -27.60 6.86 -4.99
C ALA A 319 -26.52 7.24 -6.00
N GLU A 320 -25.39 6.53 -6.00
CA GLU A 320 -24.32 6.73 -6.98
C GLU A 320 -24.76 6.34 -8.40
N ILE A 321 -25.47 5.22 -8.56
CA ILE A 321 -26.03 4.78 -9.85
C ILE A 321 -26.99 5.85 -10.39
N GLU A 322 -27.88 6.40 -9.56
CA GLU A 322 -28.75 7.50 -9.97
C GLU A 322 -27.98 8.78 -10.34
N ASN A 323 -26.88 9.07 -9.63
CA ASN A 323 -26.00 10.17 -9.99
C ASN A 323 -25.32 9.96 -11.36
N ILE A 324 -24.85 8.73 -11.64
CA ILE A 324 -24.29 8.39 -12.95
C ILE A 324 -25.32 8.62 -14.05
N LYS A 325 -26.54 8.10 -13.86
CA LYS A 325 -27.65 8.24 -14.81
C LYS A 325 -27.96 9.71 -15.12
N ASN A 326 -27.92 10.56 -14.11
CA ASN A 326 -28.35 11.94 -14.25
C ASN A 326 -27.22 12.90 -14.66
N LYS A 327 -25.96 12.63 -14.28
CA LYS A 327 -24.83 13.55 -14.45
C LYS A 327 -23.86 13.13 -15.56
N VAL A 328 -23.68 11.82 -15.81
CA VAL A 328 -22.65 11.34 -16.75
C VAL A 328 -23.22 11.23 -18.17
N LYS A 329 -22.67 12.01 -19.10
CA LYS A 329 -23.10 12.01 -20.50
C LYS A 329 -22.88 10.63 -21.15
N GLY A 330 -23.84 10.19 -21.96
CA GLY A 330 -23.74 8.96 -22.74
C GLY A 330 -24.02 7.71 -21.94
N PHE A 331 -24.63 7.79 -20.76
CA PHE A 331 -25.06 6.61 -20.02
C PHE A 331 -26.20 5.89 -20.78
N THR A 332 -25.98 4.59 -21.05
CA THR A 332 -26.90 3.75 -21.83
C THR A 332 -27.78 2.86 -20.96
N GLY A 333 -27.76 3.02 -19.64
CA GLY A 333 -28.47 2.16 -18.70
C GLY A 333 -27.65 0.94 -18.23
N VAL A 334 -26.37 0.83 -18.63
CA VAL A 334 -25.49 -0.27 -18.27
C VAL A 334 -24.39 0.23 -17.33
N ILE A 335 -24.27 -0.39 -16.16
CA ILE A 335 -23.11 -0.25 -15.28
C ILE A 335 -22.05 -1.24 -15.77
N SER A 336 -20.85 -0.73 -16.06
CA SER A 336 -19.79 -1.54 -16.69
C SER A 336 -19.09 -2.45 -15.68
N ASP A 337 -19.07 -2.07 -14.41
CA ASP A 337 -18.41 -2.82 -13.36
C ASP A 337 -18.98 -2.47 -11.98
N LEU A 338 -19.07 -3.48 -11.10
CA LEU A 338 -19.42 -3.39 -9.69
C LEU A 338 -18.35 -4.12 -8.88
N GLY A 339 -17.36 -3.40 -8.36
CA GLY A 339 -16.22 -4.03 -7.71
C GLY A 339 -15.60 -3.24 -6.57
#